data_76d411526ff8f16e8d13981d7979c465
#
_entry.id   76d411526ff8f16e8d13981d7979c465
#
_cell.length_a   1.000
_cell.length_b   1.000
_cell.length_c   1.000
_cell.angle_alpha   90.00
_cell.angle_beta   90.00
_cell.angle_gamma   90.00
#
_symmetry.space_group_name_H-M   'P 1'
#
loop_
_entity.id
_entity.type
_entity.pdbx_description
1 polymer ?
#
loop_
_entity_poly.entity_id
_entity_poly.type
_entity_poly.pdbx_seq_one_letter_code
_entity_poly.pdbx_strand_id
1 'polypeptide(L)'
;MLREHKGHKGHKEHQEHKGLQGNLLFVFFVSSVSFVPLVSFVPFQEAALTISNDKLTLGLRTEGGAMVRLVLNDDPAAVNALDAVLGHFVCVDGFGPVSSEERAAGLPGHGEAHRVPWETIASEKTNTGGVATTTVSFSATLPIVQEKFRRTIRIVGGENVVSIESELESLLGFDRPINWGEHATIGRPFLELGKTVVEMSATRAMTRSHDSQSEGPHRLQSFKPFTWPMAPALNGESIDVRPTPTGVPIGDHTTSLMDPARRLVFVTAFNTEKRLLLGYVFRRAEYPWTQLWEFYPVGDRIARGLEFSTQPFDLPRRDVIQTNSMFDTPTYRWLPAKSKIGSAFLMFYTRTPDGFRKVDDVILDGGKLTVEDRASGVKIVLAASRPL
;
A
#
# COMPACT_ATOMS: atom_id res chain seq x y z
N MET A 1 -71.12 -2.87 -2.92
CA MET A 1 -71.92 -2.38 -1.81
C MET A 1 -71.25 -1.18 -1.20
N LEU A 2 -71.94 -0.06 -1.44
CA LEU A 2 -71.67 1.30 -0.96
C LEU A 2 -71.73 1.40 0.57
N ARG A 3 -70.89 2.29 1.15
CA ARG A 3 -71.43 3.37 2.06
C ARG A 3 -70.36 4.40 2.34
N GLU A 4 -70.63 5.59 1.86
CA GLU A 4 -70.13 6.89 2.30
C GLU A 4 -70.75 7.28 3.69
N HIS A 5 -69.99 8.15 4.42
CA HIS A 5 -70.58 9.28 5.22
C HIS A 5 -69.39 10.27 5.47
N LYS A 6 -69.46 11.52 4.83
CA LYS A 6 -69.92 12.84 5.28
C LYS A 6 -69.69 13.03 6.82
N GLY A 7 -68.96 13.98 7.37
CA GLY A 7 -68.77 15.39 7.02
C GLY A 7 -69.32 16.24 8.17
N HIS A 8 -68.50 17.06 8.84
CA HIS A 8 -69.02 18.23 9.55
C HIS A 8 -68.04 19.40 9.60
N LYS A 9 -68.58 20.57 9.24
CA LYS A 9 -68.06 21.93 9.34
C LYS A 9 -68.42 22.53 10.70
N GLY A 10 -67.62 23.50 11.16
CA GLY A 10 -68.08 24.46 12.20
C GLY A 10 -66.92 25.30 12.75
N HIS A 11 -66.82 26.42 12.27
CA HIS A 11 -67.02 27.81 12.71
C HIS A 11 -65.85 28.48 13.50
N LYS A 12 -65.55 29.62 12.97
CA LYS A 12 -64.70 30.77 13.40
C LYS A 12 -64.96 31.24 14.82
N GLU A 13 -63.91 31.79 15.45
CA GLU A 13 -64.11 33.15 16.06
C GLU A 13 -62.75 33.87 16.12
N HIS A 14 -62.85 35.18 15.81
CA HIS A 14 -61.79 36.19 15.87
C HIS A 14 -61.53 36.64 17.30
N GLN A 15 -60.26 36.87 17.66
CA GLN A 15 -59.93 38.00 18.55
C GLN A 15 -58.57 38.59 18.16
N GLU A 16 -58.62 39.87 17.77
CA GLU A 16 -57.46 40.76 17.64
C GLU A 16 -56.96 41.17 19.03
N HIS A 17 -55.59 41.14 19.20
CA HIS A 17 -54.99 42.08 20.10
C HIS A 17 -53.64 42.60 19.47
N LYS A 18 -53.61 43.91 19.44
CA LYS A 18 -52.48 44.75 18.95
C LYS A 18 -51.28 44.73 19.90
N GLY A 19 -50.11 44.78 19.31
CA GLY A 19 -49.04 45.67 19.74
C GLY A 19 -47.90 45.07 20.50
N LEU A 20 -46.76 44.97 19.83
CA LEU A 20 -45.57 45.76 20.16
C LEU A 20 -44.40 45.29 19.25
N GLN A 21 -43.91 46.26 18.49
CA GLN A 21 -42.70 46.10 17.71
C GLN A 21 -41.50 45.94 18.63
N GLY A 22 -40.74 44.87 18.44
CA GLY A 22 -39.40 44.71 18.98
C GLY A 22 -38.60 43.94 17.94
N ASN A 23 -37.85 44.69 17.12
CA ASN A 23 -36.87 44.11 16.18
C ASN A 23 -35.76 43.42 16.99
N LEU A 24 -35.80 42.11 17.08
CA LEU A 24 -34.64 41.30 17.53
C LEU A 24 -34.01 40.64 16.30
N LEU A 25 -32.90 41.22 15.87
CA LEU A 25 -32.05 40.69 14.81
C LEU A 25 -31.32 39.48 15.36
N PHE A 26 -31.79 38.25 15.08
CA PHE A 26 -31.04 37.05 15.33
C PHE A 26 -30.04 36.88 14.21
N VAL A 27 -28.79 37.25 14.49
CA VAL A 27 -27.64 36.90 13.65
C VAL A 27 -27.30 35.43 13.96
N PHE A 28 -27.68 34.53 13.07
CA PHE A 28 -27.17 33.17 13.11
C PHE A 28 -25.71 33.17 12.68
N PHE A 29 -24.78 33.09 13.63
CA PHE A 29 -23.42 32.66 13.36
C PHE A 29 -23.42 31.17 13.04
N VAL A 30 -23.46 30.86 11.76
CA VAL A 30 -23.07 29.51 11.30
C VAL A 30 -21.56 29.46 11.40
N SER A 31 -21.04 28.98 12.52
CA SER A 31 -19.65 28.60 12.61
C SER A 31 -19.47 27.29 11.82
N SER A 32 -19.03 27.43 10.57
CA SER A 32 -18.50 26.31 9.82
C SER A 32 -17.20 25.84 10.50
N VAL A 33 -17.33 24.90 11.43
CA VAL A 33 -16.18 24.15 11.92
C VAL A 33 -15.78 23.21 10.79
N SER A 34 -14.83 23.65 9.98
CA SER A 34 -14.12 22.75 9.08
C SER A 34 -13.38 21.74 9.96
N PHE A 35 -13.89 20.53 10.04
CA PHE A 35 -13.13 19.39 10.54
C PHE A 35 -12.05 19.08 9.52
N VAL A 36 -10.90 19.74 9.65
CA VAL A 36 -9.65 19.24 9.10
C VAL A 36 -9.32 18.03 9.98
N PRO A 37 -9.25 16.80 9.43
CA PRO A 37 -8.78 15.69 10.21
C PRO A 37 -7.36 16.02 10.66
N LEU A 38 -7.15 16.14 11.96
CA LEU A 38 -5.84 16.23 12.56
C LEU A 38 -5.13 14.91 12.20
N VAL A 39 -4.40 14.90 11.10
CA VAL A 39 -3.37 13.89 10.89
C VAL A 39 -2.39 14.11 12.03
N SER A 40 -2.48 13.29 13.06
CA SER A 40 -1.54 13.29 14.16
C SER A 40 -0.15 13.15 13.55
N PHE A 41 0.61 14.23 13.57
CA PHE A 41 2.03 14.23 13.24
C PHE A 41 2.71 13.28 14.22
N VAL A 42 2.90 12.03 13.83
CA VAL A 42 3.85 11.16 14.51
C VAL A 42 5.21 11.79 14.26
N PRO A 43 5.96 12.17 15.30
CA PRO A 43 7.29 12.75 15.08
C PRO A 43 8.12 11.78 14.25
N PHE A 44 8.94 12.33 13.38
CA PHE A 44 9.88 11.60 12.51
C PHE A 44 10.73 10.66 13.39
N GLN A 45 10.36 9.39 13.42
CA GLN A 45 11.05 8.40 14.23
C GLN A 45 12.13 7.76 13.35
N GLU A 46 13.38 8.01 13.67
CA GLU A 46 14.53 7.40 13.01
C GLU A 46 14.45 5.87 13.07
N ALA A 47 15.15 5.21 12.14
CA ALA A 47 15.24 3.76 12.15
C ALA A 47 15.89 3.29 13.46
N ALA A 48 15.15 2.52 14.25
CA ALA A 48 15.62 2.01 15.54
C ALA A 48 16.58 0.82 15.39
N LEU A 49 16.49 0.10 14.25
CA LEU A 49 17.35 -1.01 13.91
C LEU A 49 17.88 -0.85 12.48
N THR A 50 19.17 -1.10 12.31
CA THR A 50 19.84 -1.08 11.00
C THR A 50 20.45 -2.43 10.70
N ILE A 51 20.18 -2.95 9.49
CA ILE A 51 20.77 -4.18 8.95
C ILE A 51 21.49 -3.82 7.65
N SER A 52 22.72 -4.28 7.48
CA SER A 52 23.52 -3.92 6.31
C SER A 52 24.44 -5.06 5.85
N ASN A 53 24.80 -5.03 4.57
CA ASN A 53 25.95 -5.72 3.99
C ASN A 53 26.90 -4.68 3.35
N ASP A 54 27.75 -5.11 2.43
CA ASP A 54 28.67 -4.23 1.67
C ASP A 54 27.95 -3.39 0.59
N LYS A 55 26.69 -3.74 0.20
CA LYS A 55 25.91 -3.10 -0.87
C LYS A 55 24.80 -2.20 -0.35
N LEU A 56 24.07 -2.67 0.66
CA LEU A 56 22.82 -2.06 1.12
C LEU A 56 22.82 -1.79 2.61
N THR A 57 22.13 -0.72 2.99
CA THR A 57 21.71 -0.45 4.36
C THR A 57 20.20 -0.33 4.43
N LEU A 58 19.56 -1.19 5.25
CA LEU A 58 18.15 -1.23 5.53
C LEU A 58 17.90 -0.76 6.97
N GLY A 59 17.01 0.22 7.15
CA GLY A 59 16.59 0.73 8.45
C GLY A 59 15.13 0.40 8.74
N LEU A 60 14.85 -0.07 9.96
CA LEU A 60 13.52 -0.47 10.43
C LEU A 60 13.10 0.28 11.69
N ARG A 61 11.81 0.48 11.86
CA ARG A 61 11.20 0.86 13.13
C ARG A 61 10.87 -0.39 13.94
N THR A 62 10.97 -0.31 15.25
CA THR A 62 10.51 -1.38 16.15
C THR A 62 9.00 -1.33 16.35
N GLU A 63 8.39 -0.15 16.31
CA GLU A 63 6.94 -0.01 16.26
C GLU A 63 6.44 -0.26 14.85
N GLY A 64 5.55 -1.25 14.71
CA GLY A 64 4.95 -1.64 13.44
C GLY A 64 5.89 -2.32 12.44
N GLY A 65 7.16 -2.51 12.76
CA GLY A 65 8.14 -3.21 11.91
C GLY A 65 8.39 -2.58 10.53
N ALA A 66 8.06 -1.30 10.35
CA ALA A 66 8.17 -0.64 9.05
C ALA A 66 9.62 -0.47 8.62
N MET A 67 9.93 -0.85 7.38
CA MET A 67 11.18 -0.52 6.70
C MET A 67 11.10 0.91 6.20
N VAL A 68 11.91 1.82 6.74
CA VAL A 68 11.83 3.27 6.46
C VAL A 68 13.05 3.84 5.76
N ARG A 69 14.07 3.02 5.62
CA ARG A 69 15.32 3.41 4.95
C ARG A 69 15.84 2.24 4.13
N LEU A 70 16.15 2.50 2.87
CA LEU A 70 16.88 1.57 2.01
C LEU A 70 17.80 2.41 1.12
N VAL A 71 19.10 2.26 1.32
CA VAL A 71 20.13 3.04 0.61
C VAL A 71 21.21 2.13 0.05
N LEU A 72 21.82 2.56 -1.05
CA LEU A 72 23.05 1.96 -1.57
C LEU A 72 24.24 2.51 -0.77
N ASN A 73 25.14 1.64 -0.33
CA ASN A 73 26.31 2.04 0.47
C ASN A 73 27.38 2.77 -0.36
N ASP A 74 27.37 2.57 -1.67
CA ASP A 74 28.24 3.25 -2.63
C ASP A 74 27.62 4.51 -3.24
N ASP A 75 26.41 4.91 -2.83
CA ASP A 75 25.79 6.15 -3.26
C ASP A 75 26.14 7.31 -2.33
N PRO A 76 26.98 8.28 -2.78
CA PRO A 76 27.39 9.40 -1.94
C PRO A 76 26.21 10.31 -1.54
N ALA A 77 25.13 10.30 -2.32
CA ALA A 77 23.90 11.04 -2.00
C ALA A 77 23.00 10.28 -1.02
N ALA A 78 23.29 9.01 -0.74
CA ALA A 78 22.53 8.12 0.14
C ALA A 78 21.01 8.22 -0.09
N VAL A 79 20.60 8.20 -1.37
CA VAL A 79 19.20 8.34 -1.78
C VAL A 79 18.38 7.21 -1.17
N ASN A 80 17.47 7.57 -0.24
CA ASN A 80 16.54 6.62 0.35
C ASN A 80 15.45 6.26 -0.66
N ALA A 81 15.31 4.96 -0.97
CA ALA A 81 14.30 4.47 -1.90
C ALA A 81 12.89 4.50 -1.29
N LEU A 82 12.76 4.40 0.03
CA LEU A 82 11.49 4.31 0.73
C LEU A 82 11.03 5.68 1.23
N ASP A 83 9.71 5.85 1.39
CA ASP A 83 9.18 7.02 2.08
C ASP A 83 9.60 6.97 3.56
N ALA A 84 10.24 8.04 4.04
CA ALA A 84 10.80 8.08 5.38
C ALA A 84 9.71 8.16 6.49
N VAL A 85 8.49 8.52 6.14
CA VAL A 85 7.35 8.64 7.08
C VAL A 85 6.55 7.35 7.12
N LEU A 86 6.09 6.85 5.97
CA LEU A 86 5.29 5.61 5.88
C LEU A 86 6.17 4.39 5.77
N GLY A 87 7.17 4.42 4.89
CA GLY A 87 8.03 3.29 4.62
C GLY A 87 7.30 2.13 3.93
N HIS A 88 7.78 0.94 4.18
CA HIS A 88 7.14 -0.31 3.81
C HIS A 88 6.70 -1.03 5.08
N PHE A 89 5.40 -1.10 5.33
CA PHE A 89 4.82 -1.78 6.48
C PHE A 89 3.84 -2.87 6.04
N VAL A 90 3.49 -3.77 6.97
CA VAL A 90 2.55 -4.86 6.71
C VAL A 90 1.16 -4.50 7.22
N CYS A 91 0.16 -4.82 6.42
CA CYS A 91 -1.25 -4.75 6.75
C CYS A 91 -1.80 -6.17 6.95
N VAL A 92 -2.35 -6.44 8.11
CA VAL A 92 -3.00 -7.72 8.41
C VAL A 92 -4.40 -7.43 8.93
N ASP A 93 -5.39 -8.10 8.34
CA ASP A 93 -6.82 -7.95 8.63
C ASP A 93 -7.35 -6.51 8.59
N GLY A 94 -6.76 -5.73 7.74
CA GLY A 94 -7.12 -4.37 7.44
C GLY A 94 -6.15 -3.83 6.42
N PHE A 95 -6.67 -3.32 5.30
CA PHE A 95 -5.88 -2.67 4.28
C PHE A 95 -6.68 -1.46 3.81
N GLY A 96 -6.28 -0.26 4.24
CA GLY A 96 -7.06 0.96 4.12
C GLY A 96 -8.05 1.18 5.27
N PRO A 97 -9.23 1.76 5.02
CA PRO A 97 -10.19 2.11 6.05
C PRO A 97 -10.83 0.88 6.69
N VAL A 98 -11.31 1.05 7.91
CA VAL A 98 -12.11 0.05 8.64
C VAL A 98 -13.56 0.50 8.74
N SER A 99 -14.49 -0.45 8.83
CA SER A 99 -15.90 -0.17 9.07
C SER A 99 -16.13 0.45 10.46
N SER A 100 -17.36 0.94 10.70
CA SER A 100 -17.77 1.46 12.01
C SER A 100 -17.68 0.39 13.09
N GLU A 101 -18.05 -0.85 12.78
CA GLU A 101 -18.02 -2.00 13.69
C GLU A 101 -16.58 -2.44 13.99
N GLU A 102 -15.72 -2.51 12.98
CA GLU A 102 -14.29 -2.82 13.15
C GLU A 102 -13.61 -1.74 13.99
N ARG A 103 -13.92 -0.47 13.77
CA ARG A 103 -13.43 0.65 14.59
C ARG A 103 -13.93 0.56 16.02
N ALA A 104 -15.21 0.22 16.24
CA ALA A 104 -15.76 0.04 17.58
C ALA A 104 -15.12 -1.14 18.33
N ALA A 105 -14.67 -2.17 17.60
CA ALA A 105 -13.86 -3.27 18.13
C ALA A 105 -12.39 -2.89 18.39
N GLY A 106 -11.98 -1.66 18.04
CA GLY A 106 -10.64 -1.14 18.25
C GLY A 106 -9.66 -1.38 17.09
N LEU A 107 -10.11 -1.98 15.97
CA LEU A 107 -9.25 -2.23 14.82
C LEU A 107 -8.86 -0.89 14.16
N PRO A 108 -7.56 -0.59 14.00
CA PRO A 108 -7.11 0.60 13.31
C PRO A 108 -7.17 0.41 11.80
N GLY A 109 -7.20 1.51 11.05
CA GLY A 109 -6.96 1.46 9.61
C GLY A 109 -5.64 0.77 9.31
N HIS A 110 -5.59 -0.02 8.24
CA HIS A 110 -4.45 -0.88 7.85
C HIS A 110 -4.15 -2.05 8.81
N GLY A 111 -5.06 -2.37 9.76
CA GLY A 111 -4.91 -3.46 10.73
C GLY A 111 -3.96 -3.13 11.88
N GLU A 112 -3.72 -4.09 12.78
CA GLU A 112 -2.93 -3.87 13.99
C GLU A 112 -1.42 -3.94 13.76
N ALA A 113 -0.95 -4.73 12.81
CA ALA A 113 0.45 -5.12 12.69
C ALA A 113 1.41 -3.93 12.61
N HIS A 114 1.01 -2.84 11.96
CA HIS A 114 1.82 -1.62 11.81
C HIS A 114 1.74 -0.68 13.03
N ARG A 115 0.97 -1.02 14.08
CA ARG A 115 0.74 -0.20 15.28
C ARG A 115 1.23 -0.82 16.58
N VAL A 116 1.52 -2.11 16.56
CA VAL A 116 2.00 -2.83 17.75
C VAL A 116 3.53 -2.86 17.77
N PRO A 117 4.16 -2.97 18.95
CA PRO A 117 5.59 -3.20 19.05
C PRO A 117 5.99 -4.54 18.44
N TRP A 118 7.10 -4.55 17.70
CA TRP A 118 7.72 -5.77 17.19
C TRP A 118 8.94 -6.10 18.01
N GLU A 119 8.97 -7.30 18.54
CA GLU A 119 10.10 -7.81 19.34
C GLU A 119 11.10 -8.51 18.41
N THR A 120 12.39 -8.19 18.57
CA THR A 120 13.46 -8.95 17.93
C THR A 120 13.62 -10.27 18.68
N ILE A 121 13.29 -11.38 18.01
CA ILE A 121 13.36 -12.72 18.59
C ILE A 121 14.65 -13.48 18.22
N ALA A 122 15.32 -13.07 17.15
CA ALA A 122 16.63 -13.58 16.75
C ALA A 122 17.39 -12.54 15.93
N SER A 123 18.71 -12.49 16.12
CA SER A 123 19.62 -11.70 15.28
C SER A 123 20.93 -12.48 15.15
N GLU A 124 21.23 -12.91 13.93
CA GLU A 124 22.36 -13.76 13.63
C GLU A 124 23.21 -13.17 12.51
N LYS A 125 24.53 -13.28 12.68
CA LYS A 125 25.50 -13.04 11.62
C LYS A 125 26.30 -14.31 11.40
N THR A 126 26.19 -14.86 10.19
CA THR A 126 26.92 -16.05 9.77
C THR A 126 27.94 -15.70 8.68
N ASN A 127 28.98 -16.51 8.55
CA ASN A 127 29.90 -16.41 7.44
C ASN A 127 30.11 -17.84 6.89
N THR A 128 29.68 -18.06 5.68
CA THR A 128 29.82 -19.36 5.02
C THR A 128 30.57 -19.18 3.70
N GLY A 129 31.74 -19.82 3.59
CA GLY A 129 32.53 -19.69 2.39
C GLY A 129 33.03 -18.27 2.08
N GLY A 130 33.20 -17.42 3.12
CA GLY A 130 33.60 -16.01 2.95
C GLY A 130 32.43 -15.05 2.70
N VAL A 131 31.21 -15.55 2.59
CA VAL A 131 30.01 -14.73 2.38
C VAL A 131 29.30 -14.48 3.72
N ALA A 132 29.29 -13.22 4.15
CA ALA A 132 28.58 -12.81 5.36
C ALA A 132 27.07 -12.73 5.10
N THR A 133 26.28 -13.27 6.02
CA THR A 133 24.80 -13.14 6.00
C THR A 133 24.33 -12.60 7.34
N THR A 134 23.52 -11.54 7.30
CA THR A 134 22.81 -11.02 8.46
C THR A 134 21.35 -11.43 8.37
N THR A 135 20.85 -12.09 9.42
CA THR A 135 19.43 -12.50 9.54
C THR A 135 18.86 -11.90 10.82
N VAL A 136 17.73 -11.24 10.72
CA VAL A 136 16.99 -10.73 11.86
C VAL A 136 15.55 -11.20 11.77
N SER A 137 15.02 -11.73 12.88
CA SER A 137 13.64 -12.20 13.00
C SER A 137 12.90 -11.41 14.06
N PHE A 138 11.67 -11.07 13.75
CA PHE A 138 10.76 -10.31 14.59
C PHE A 138 9.48 -11.10 14.86
N SER A 139 8.81 -10.76 15.96
CA SER A 139 7.48 -11.26 16.30
C SER A 139 6.62 -10.11 16.81
N ALA A 140 5.34 -10.13 16.43
CA ALA A 140 4.31 -9.23 16.94
C ALA A 140 3.06 -10.03 17.29
N THR A 141 2.43 -9.69 18.42
CA THR A 141 1.13 -10.23 18.81
C THR A 141 0.06 -9.22 18.41
N LEU A 142 -1.01 -9.69 17.75
CA LEU A 142 -2.14 -8.91 17.27
C LEU A 142 -3.37 -9.27 18.12
N PRO A 143 -3.62 -8.58 19.25
CA PRO A 143 -4.61 -9.01 20.24
C PRO A 143 -6.06 -8.87 19.78
N ILE A 144 -6.37 -7.87 18.93
CA ILE A 144 -7.75 -7.65 18.45
C ILE A 144 -8.16 -8.77 17.49
N VAL A 145 -7.31 -9.08 16.51
CA VAL A 145 -7.58 -10.12 15.51
C VAL A 145 -7.17 -11.52 15.99
N GLN A 146 -6.53 -11.62 17.15
CA GLN A 146 -6.06 -12.87 17.77
C GLN A 146 -5.11 -13.66 16.86
N GLU A 147 -4.03 -13.01 16.46
CA GLU A 147 -2.98 -13.56 15.61
C GLU A 147 -1.60 -13.29 16.16
N LYS A 148 -0.62 -14.03 15.65
CA LYS A 148 0.80 -13.72 15.78
C LYS A 148 1.41 -13.56 14.41
N PHE A 149 2.18 -12.49 14.26
CA PHE A 149 2.92 -12.21 13.05
C PHE A 149 4.41 -12.40 13.31
N ARG A 150 5.11 -13.06 12.40
CA ARG A 150 6.57 -13.18 12.40
C ARG A 150 7.13 -12.73 11.07
N ARG A 151 8.29 -12.05 11.11
CA ARG A 151 9.01 -11.64 9.90
C ARG A 151 10.49 -11.92 10.07
N THR A 152 11.10 -12.52 9.07
CA THR A 152 12.53 -12.74 8.98
C THR A 152 13.09 -11.97 7.79
N ILE A 153 14.08 -11.15 8.03
CA ILE A 153 14.77 -10.35 7.02
C ILE A 153 16.21 -10.85 6.93
N ARG A 154 16.68 -11.11 5.69
CA ARG A 154 18.05 -11.54 5.42
C ARG A 154 18.70 -10.64 4.38
N ILE A 155 19.96 -10.27 4.66
CA ILE A 155 20.85 -9.55 3.74
C ILE A 155 22.13 -10.35 3.61
N VAL A 156 22.49 -10.67 2.38
CA VAL A 156 23.67 -11.50 2.05
C VAL A 156 24.76 -10.61 1.48
N GLY A 157 26.02 -10.83 1.86
CA GLY A 157 27.18 -10.09 1.36
C GLY A 157 27.29 -10.18 -0.16
N GLY A 158 27.61 -9.06 -0.81
CA GLY A 158 27.68 -8.93 -2.27
C GLY A 158 26.35 -8.76 -2.99
N GLU A 159 25.19 -8.88 -2.29
CA GLU A 159 23.87 -8.80 -2.92
C GLU A 159 23.22 -7.43 -2.74
N ASN A 160 22.58 -6.94 -3.81
CA ASN A 160 21.68 -5.79 -3.80
C ASN A 160 20.21 -6.21 -3.55
N VAL A 161 20.01 -7.37 -2.92
CA VAL A 161 18.73 -8.02 -2.70
C VAL A 161 18.54 -8.32 -1.22
N VAL A 162 17.36 -7.99 -0.71
CA VAL A 162 16.92 -8.33 0.64
C VAL A 162 15.84 -9.39 0.51
N SER A 163 15.97 -10.49 1.26
CA SER A 163 14.93 -11.53 1.35
C SER A 163 14.07 -11.30 2.58
N ILE A 164 12.77 -11.27 2.40
CA ILE A 164 11.77 -11.09 3.45
C ILE A 164 10.83 -12.30 3.44
N GLU A 165 10.74 -12.99 4.57
CA GLU A 165 9.82 -14.09 4.80
C GLU A 165 8.92 -13.73 5.97
N SER A 166 7.63 -13.99 5.85
CA SER A 166 6.64 -13.70 6.90
C SER A 166 5.74 -14.90 7.16
N GLU A 167 5.28 -15.03 8.40
CA GLU A 167 4.35 -16.05 8.86
C GLU A 167 3.25 -15.39 9.68
N LEU A 168 2.00 -15.75 9.40
CA LEU A 168 0.83 -15.36 10.16
C LEU A 168 0.21 -16.60 10.79
N GLU A 169 0.07 -16.62 12.12
CA GLU A 169 -0.48 -17.69 12.92
C GLU A 169 -1.84 -17.29 13.50
N SER A 170 -2.88 -18.11 13.25
CA SER A 170 -4.20 -17.95 13.88
C SER A 170 -4.21 -18.51 15.30
N LEU A 171 -4.66 -17.70 16.25
CA LEU A 171 -4.95 -18.16 17.64
C LEU A 171 -6.41 -18.56 17.82
N LEU A 172 -7.25 -18.44 16.78
CA LEU A 172 -8.67 -18.76 16.81
C LEU A 172 -8.91 -20.24 16.55
N GLY A 173 -10.03 -20.76 17.05
CA GLY A 173 -10.47 -22.14 16.89
C GLY A 173 -11.34 -22.38 15.64
N PHE A 174 -11.41 -21.45 14.69
CA PHE A 174 -12.19 -21.56 13.46
C PHE A 174 -11.45 -20.92 12.28
N ASP A 175 -11.73 -21.41 11.08
CA ASP A 175 -11.20 -20.89 9.83
C ASP A 175 -11.81 -19.54 9.52
N ARG A 176 -11.03 -18.61 8.97
CA ARG A 176 -11.56 -17.31 8.58
C ARG A 176 -10.87 -16.73 7.34
N PRO A 177 -11.58 -15.90 6.57
CA PRO A 177 -10.94 -15.08 5.54
C PRO A 177 -10.14 -13.96 6.18
N ILE A 178 -8.97 -13.69 5.63
CA ILE A 178 -8.08 -12.61 6.05
C ILE A 178 -7.65 -11.75 4.87
N ASN A 179 -7.28 -10.52 5.17
CA ASN A 179 -6.59 -9.64 4.25
C ASN A 179 -5.14 -9.47 4.71
N TRP A 180 -4.22 -9.61 3.76
CA TRP A 180 -2.79 -9.43 4.00
C TRP A 180 -2.18 -8.62 2.87
N GLY A 181 -1.56 -7.50 3.19
CA GLY A 181 -0.92 -6.60 2.24
C GLY A 181 0.43 -6.10 2.72
N GLU A 182 1.30 -5.85 1.77
CA GLU A 182 2.57 -5.18 1.94
C GLU A 182 2.43 -3.75 1.40
N HIS A 183 2.36 -2.78 2.29
CA HIS A 183 2.18 -1.38 1.94
C HIS A 183 3.56 -0.74 1.67
N ALA A 184 4.13 -1.05 0.52
CA ALA A 184 5.40 -0.51 0.10
C ALA A 184 5.21 0.90 -0.43
N THR A 185 5.83 1.90 0.21
CA THR A 185 5.70 3.31 -0.16
C THR A 185 7.05 3.91 -0.50
N ILE A 186 7.15 4.55 -1.66
CA ILE A 186 8.30 5.35 -2.08
C ILE A 186 8.00 6.83 -1.86
N GLY A 187 9.05 7.60 -1.53
CA GLY A 187 8.97 9.04 -1.28
C GLY A 187 10.21 9.78 -1.76
N ARG A 188 10.26 11.10 -1.50
CA ARG A 188 11.46 11.88 -1.75
C ARG A 188 12.63 11.39 -0.88
N PRO A 189 13.89 11.43 -1.37
CA PRO A 189 14.36 12.02 -2.63
C PRO A 189 14.32 11.06 -3.83
N PHE A 190 13.94 9.77 -3.64
CA PHE A 190 13.87 8.79 -4.74
C PHE A 190 12.68 9.07 -5.67
N LEU A 191 11.51 9.37 -5.12
CA LEU A 191 10.31 9.72 -5.88
C LEU A 191 10.39 11.16 -6.39
N GLU A 192 10.35 11.32 -7.71
CA GLU A 192 10.35 12.64 -8.37
C GLU A 192 9.28 12.69 -9.44
N LEU A 193 8.52 13.80 -9.47
CA LEU A 193 7.49 14.05 -10.47
C LEU A 193 8.09 14.11 -11.88
N GLY A 194 7.45 13.42 -12.82
CA GLY A 194 7.90 13.33 -14.22
C GLY A 194 9.19 12.53 -14.44
N LYS A 195 9.79 11.95 -13.38
CA LYS A 195 11.08 11.24 -13.45
C LYS A 195 11.01 9.79 -12.96
N THR A 196 10.04 9.46 -12.14
CA THR A 196 9.89 8.10 -11.60
C THR A 196 8.82 7.34 -12.38
N VAL A 197 9.17 6.15 -12.87
CA VAL A 197 8.30 5.29 -13.68
C VAL A 197 8.11 3.98 -12.95
N VAL A 198 6.85 3.52 -12.82
CA VAL A 198 6.51 2.22 -12.24
C VAL A 198 6.22 1.23 -13.35
N GLU A 199 6.82 0.04 -13.27
CA GLU A 199 6.50 -1.09 -14.15
C GLU A 199 6.12 -2.29 -13.29
N MET A 200 5.17 -3.09 -13.79
CA MET A 200 4.76 -4.32 -13.11
C MET A 200 4.26 -5.37 -14.12
N SER A 201 4.33 -6.62 -13.69
CA SER A 201 3.75 -7.74 -14.44
C SER A 201 2.24 -7.85 -14.18
N ALA A 202 1.47 -6.85 -14.59
CA ALA A 202 0.03 -6.79 -14.41
C ALA A 202 -0.71 -6.87 -15.74
N THR A 203 -1.99 -7.23 -15.70
CA THR A 203 -2.84 -7.40 -16.89
C THR A 203 -4.11 -6.55 -16.81
N ARG A 204 -5.16 -7.03 -16.14
CA ARG A 204 -6.42 -6.30 -15.92
C ARG A 204 -6.29 -5.40 -14.69
N ALA A 205 -6.92 -4.24 -14.76
CA ALA A 205 -6.88 -3.27 -13.69
C ALA A 205 -8.22 -2.55 -13.51
N MET A 206 -8.36 -1.85 -12.39
CA MET A 206 -9.56 -1.07 -12.03
C MET A 206 -9.12 0.23 -11.38
N THR A 207 -9.70 1.35 -11.76
CA THR A 207 -9.59 2.60 -11.01
C THR A 207 -10.40 2.51 -9.71
N ARG A 208 -9.99 3.25 -8.68
CA ARG A 208 -10.71 3.27 -7.41
C ARG A 208 -11.99 4.09 -7.50
N SER A 209 -12.92 3.84 -6.57
CA SER A 209 -14.08 4.72 -6.35
C SER A 209 -13.62 6.03 -5.72
N HIS A 210 -14.05 7.16 -6.27
CA HIS A 210 -13.76 8.48 -5.71
C HIS A 210 -14.43 8.68 -4.32
N ASP A 211 -15.51 7.96 -4.05
CA ASP A 211 -16.21 8.04 -2.75
C ASP A 211 -15.37 7.50 -1.58
N SER A 212 -14.37 6.66 -1.87
CA SER A 212 -13.48 6.09 -0.87
C SER A 212 -12.13 6.83 -0.75
N GLN A 213 -11.92 7.91 -1.51
CA GLN A 213 -10.63 8.60 -1.63
C GLN A 213 -10.74 10.04 -1.16
N SER A 214 -9.85 10.42 -0.26
CA SER A 214 -9.71 11.79 0.28
C SER A 214 -8.44 12.50 -0.20
N GLU A 215 -7.64 11.89 -1.09
CA GLU A 215 -6.28 12.33 -1.37
C GLU A 215 -6.17 13.52 -2.33
N GLY A 216 -7.28 14.02 -2.87
CA GLY A 216 -7.29 15.23 -3.71
C GLY A 216 -7.92 15.02 -5.08
N PRO A 217 -7.69 15.93 -6.05
CA PRO A 217 -8.31 15.85 -7.36
C PRO A 217 -7.82 14.64 -8.16
N HIS A 218 -8.77 13.97 -8.79
CA HIS A 218 -8.55 12.80 -9.62
C HIS A 218 -8.36 13.16 -11.09
N ARG A 219 -7.50 12.43 -11.79
CA ARG A 219 -7.38 12.44 -13.26
C ARG A 219 -8.21 11.34 -13.89
N LEU A 220 -8.42 10.24 -13.14
CA LEU A 220 -9.02 9.00 -13.63
C LEU A 220 -10.53 8.96 -13.40
N GLN A 221 -11.25 8.25 -14.25
CA GLN A 221 -12.68 7.96 -14.04
C GLN A 221 -12.85 7.03 -12.84
N SER A 222 -13.92 7.25 -12.07
CA SER A 222 -14.26 6.45 -10.90
C SER A 222 -14.74 5.05 -11.28
N PHE A 223 -14.16 4.03 -10.66
CA PHE A 223 -14.54 2.62 -10.70
C PHE A 223 -14.70 2.06 -12.14
N LYS A 224 -13.66 2.21 -12.95
CA LYS A 224 -13.62 1.73 -14.34
C LYS A 224 -12.55 0.67 -14.56
N PRO A 225 -12.89 -0.46 -15.21
CA PRO A 225 -11.92 -1.46 -15.59
C PRO A 225 -11.07 -0.96 -16.77
N PHE A 226 -9.82 -1.41 -16.82
CA PHE A 226 -8.90 -1.13 -17.91
C PHE A 226 -7.85 -2.24 -18.06
N THR A 227 -7.09 -2.19 -19.15
CA THR A 227 -5.90 -3.01 -19.34
C THR A 227 -4.68 -2.20 -18.92
N TRP A 228 -3.91 -2.71 -17.98
CA TRP A 228 -2.66 -2.09 -17.56
C TRP A 228 -1.74 -1.80 -18.75
N PRO A 229 -1.15 -0.62 -18.89
CA PRO A 229 -1.17 0.52 -17.93
C PRO A 229 -2.08 1.69 -18.31
N MET A 230 -2.97 1.54 -19.31
CA MET A 230 -3.72 2.65 -19.91
C MET A 230 -5.08 2.84 -19.23
N ALA A 231 -5.12 3.70 -18.21
CA ALA A 231 -6.32 3.97 -17.40
C ALA A 231 -7.24 5.03 -18.05
N PRO A 232 -8.59 4.90 -17.93
CA PRO A 232 -9.53 5.86 -18.47
C PRO A 232 -9.53 7.17 -17.67
N ALA A 233 -9.32 8.29 -18.34
CA ALA A 233 -9.26 9.63 -17.78
C ALA A 233 -10.63 10.33 -17.77
N LEU A 234 -10.78 11.33 -16.90
CA LEU A 234 -12.00 12.14 -16.79
C LEU A 234 -12.34 12.91 -18.08
N ASN A 235 -11.34 13.26 -18.88
CA ASN A 235 -11.53 13.94 -20.18
C ASN A 235 -11.93 12.99 -21.32
N GLY A 236 -12.11 11.69 -21.05
CA GLY A 236 -12.47 10.67 -22.04
C GLY A 236 -11.30 10.04 -22.79
N GLU A 237 -10.06 10.47 -22.51
CA GLU A 237 -8.85 9.86 -23.05
C GLU A 237 -8.37 8.70 -22.16
N SER A 238 -7.22 8.10 -22.51
CA SER A 238 -6.50 7.14 -21.65
C SER A 238 -5.19 7.74 -21.19
N ILE A 239 -4.88 7.54 -19.91
CA ILE A 239 -3.63 7.98 -19.29
C ILE A 239 -2.76 6.76 -19.00
N ASP A 240 -1.49 6.83 -19.38
CA ASP A 240 -0.46 5.90 -18.89
C ASP A 240 -0.17 6.23 -17.41
N VAL A 241 -0.50 5.29 -16.52
CA VAL A 241 -0.32 5.48 -15.06
C VAL A 241 1.05 5.02 -14.56
N ARG A 242 1.96 4.63 -15.43
CA ARG A 242 3.33 4.24 -15.05
C ARG A 242 4.18 5.42 -14.62
N PRO A 243 4.33 6.48 -15.41
CA PRO A 243 5.12 7.64 -14.99
C PRO A 243 4.40 8.43 -13.92
N THR A 244 5.18 9.00 -12.99
CA THR A 244 4.65 10.05 -12.10
C THR A 244 4.20 11.24 -12.95
N PRO A 245 3.10 11.91 -12.57
CA PRO A 245 2.67 13.12 -13.26
C PRO A 245 3.70 14.25 -13.10
N THR A 246 3.60 15.27 -13.95
CA THR A 246 4.43 16.48 -13.86
C THR A 246 3.78 17.60 -13.05
N GLY A 247 2.47 17.49 -12.76
CA GLY A 247 1.69 18.50 -12.03
C GLY A 247 1.14 17.98 -10.72
N VAL A 248 0.75 18.92 -9.86
CA VAL A 248 0.08 18.70 -8.56
C VAL A 248 -1.06 19.72 -8.44
N PRO A 249 -2.11 19.49 -7.58
CA PRO A 249 -2.31 18.29 -6.77
C PRO A 249 -2.95 17.14 -7.56
N ILE A 250 -2.61 15.90 -7.19
CA ILE A 250 -3.19 14.68 -7.77
C ILE A 250 -3.27 13.62 -6.67
N GLY A 251 -4.40 12.91 -6.62
CA GLY A 251 -4.64 11.79 -5.73
C GLY A 251 -5.40 10.70 -6.46
N ASP A 252 -4.73 9.88 -7.25
CA ASP A 252 -5.33 8.73 -7.94
C ASP A 252 -4.96 7.42 -7.24
N HIS A 253 -5.80 6.41 -7.44
CA HIS A 253 -5.55 5.08 -6.93
C HIS A 253 -6.07 4.03 -7.92
N THR A 254 -5.25 3.03 -8.22
CA THR A 254 -5.63 1.92 -9.11
C THR A 254 -5.26 0.59 -8.48
N THR A 255 -6.03 -0.44 -8.80
CA THR A 255 -5.69 -1.82 -8.47
C THR A 255 -5.47 -2.63 -9.74
N SER A 256 -4.54 -3.55 -9.72
CA SER A 256 -4.16 -4.36 -10.87
C SER A 256 -4.05 -5.84 -10.51
N LEU A 257 -4.60 -6.70 -11.35
CA LEU A 257 -4.39 -8.14 -11.27
C LEU A 257 -3.02 -8.47 -11.84
N MET A 258 -2.18 -9.10 -11.02
CA MET A 258 -0.89 -9.62 -11.46
C MET A 258 -1.09 -10.75 -12.46
N ASP A 259 -0.21 -10.83 -13.45
CA ASP A 259 -0.32 -11.74 -14.60
C ASP A 259 -0.57 -13.19 -14.18
N PRO A 260 -1.76 -13.76 -14.51
CA PRO A 260 -2.12 -15.12 -14.14
C PRO A 260 -1.21 -16.21 -14.75
N ALA A 261 -0.53 -15.90 -15.85
CA ALA A 261 0.38 -16.84 -16.51
C ALA A 261 1.74 -16.97 -15.81
N ARG A 262 2.01 -16.12 -14.81
CA ARG A 262 3.32 -16.08 -14.11
C ARG A 262 3.23 -16.67 -12.71
N ARG A 263 4.21 -17.46 -12.32
CA ARG A 263 4.40 -17.92 -10.94
C ARG A 263 5.00 -16.81 -10.07
N LEU A 264 6.01 -16.14 -10.57
CA LEU A 264 6.66 -14.97 -9.96
C LEU A 264 6.27 -13.72 -10.74
N VAL A 265 5.91 -12.69 -9.98
CA VAL A 265 5.47 -11.40 -10.49
C VAL A 265 6.30 -10.29 -9.83
N PHE A 266 6.27 -9.11 -10.41
CA PHE A 266 7.07 -7.99 -9.91
C PHE A 266 6.32 -6.67 -9.98
N VAL A 267 6.76 -5.73 -9.13
CA VAL A 267 6.52 -4.29 -9.24
C VAL A 267 7.84 -3.57 -9.02
N THR A 268 8.12 -2.57 -9.86
CA THR A 268 9.36 -1.78 -9.81
C THR A 268 9.08 -0.30 -9.91
N ALA A 269 10.00 0.51 -9.39
CA ALA A 269 10.04 1.96 -9.58
C ALA A 269 11.44 2.36 -10.04
N PHE A 270 11.53 3.01 -11.18
CA PHE A 270 12.77 3.50 -11.77
C PHE A 270 12.81 5.02 -11.80
N ASN A 271 13.73 5.63 -11.05
CA ASN A 271 14.04 7.04 -11.20
C ASN A 271 15.02 7.20 -12.37
N THR A 272 14.54 7.73 -13.48
CA THR A 272 15.28 7.82 -14.74
C THR A 272 16.43 8.83 -14.69
N GLU A 273 16.31 9.87 -13.86
CA GLU A 273 17.35 10.88 -13.71
C GLU A 273 18.47 10.44 -12.77
N LYS A 274 18.11 9.91 -11.60
CA LYS A 274 19.09 9.39 -10.62
C LYS A 274 19.66 8.03 -11.04
N ARG A 275 19.04 7.38 -12.01
CA ARG A 275 19.42 6.04 -12.48
C ARG A 275 19.40 5.00 -11.35
N LEU A 276 18.36 5.08 -10.52
CA LEU A 276 18.15 4.20 -9.38
C LEU A 276 16.87 3.39 -9.58
N LEU A 277 16.95 2.09 -9.32
CA LEU A 277 15.87 1.14 -9.50
C LEU A 277 15.59 0.40 -8.20
N LEU A 278 14.36 0.54 -7.69
CA LEU A 278 13.78 -0.27 -6.63
C LEU A 278 12.83 -1.29 -7.24
N GLY A 279 12.79 -2.52 -6.71
CA GLY A 279 11.79 -3.47 -7.13
C GLY A 279 11.49 -4.55 -6.10
N TYR A 280 10.34 -5.19 -6.29
CA TYR A 280 9.83 -6.30 -5.50
C TYR A 280 9.49 -7.45 -6.43
N VAL A 281 9.86 -8.68 -6.01
CA VAL A 281 9.49 -9.92 -6.69
C VAL A 281 8.84 -10.83 -5.67
N PHE A 282 7.69 -11.40 -6.00
CA PHE A 282 6.89 -12.22 -5.11
C PHE A 282 6.10 -13.30 -5.84
N ARG A 283 5.57 -14.29 -5.10
CA ARG A 283 4.69 -15.30 -5.68
C ARG A 283 3.30 -14.71 -5.92
N ARG A 284 2.82 -14.82 -7.16
CA ARG A 284 1.47 -14.38 -7.50
C ARG A 284 0.39 -15.08 -6.65
N ALA A 285 0.60 -16.35 -6.31
CA ALA A 285 -0.35 -17.10 -5.47
C ALA A 285 -0.49 -16.54 -4.05
N GLU A 286 0.51 -15.79 -3.55
CA GLU A 286 0.49 -15.16 -2.23
C GLU A 286 -0.10 -13.76 -2.30
N TYR A 287 0.21 -13.02 -3.36
CA TYR A 287 -0.22 -11.64 -3.59
C TYR A 287 -0.69 -11.46 -5.05
N PRO A 288 -1.94 -11.80 -5.35
CA PRO A 288 -2.46 -11.68 -6.73
C PRO A 288 -2.76 -10.25 -7.17
N TRP A 289 -2.72 -9.28 -6.25
CA TRP A 289 -3.09 -7.89 -6.52
C TRP A 289 -1.95 -6.94 -6.22
N THR A 290 -1.85 -5.86 -7.03
CA THR A 290 -0.99 -4.71 -6.77
C THR A 290 -1.83 -3.45 -6.82
N GLN A 291 -1.66 -2.57 -5.85
CA GLN A 291 -2.31 -1.28 -5.81
C GLN A 291 -1.25 -0.17 -6.01
N LEU A 292 -1.57 0.80 -6.85
CA LEU A 292 -0.81 2.03 -6.99
C LEU A 292 -1.60 3.17 -6.37
N TRP A 293 -1.16 3.62 -5.22
CA TRP A 293 -1.65 4.80 -4.56
C TRP A 293 -0.78 5.99 -4.94
N GLU A 294 -1.38 7.09 -5.38
CA GLU A 294 -0.71 8.31 -5.78
C GLU A 294 -1.10 9.45 -4.84
N PHE A 295 -0.14 9.97 -4.11
CA PHE A 295 -0.33 11.08 -3.19
C PHE A 295 0.63 12.21 -3.56
N TYR A 296 0.14 13.15 -4.37
CA TYR A 296 0.90 14.30 -4.86
C TYR A 296 0.18 15.61 -4.51
N PRO A 297 0.12 16.01 -3.21
CA PRO A 297 -0.47 17.27 -2.80
C PRO A 297 0.40 18.45 -3.23
N VAL A 298 -0.15 19.66 -3.12
CA VAL A 298 0.67 20.88 -3.17
C VAL A 298 1.59 20.90 -1.94
N GLY A 299 2.88 21.02 -2.14
CA GLY A 299 3.89 21.02 -1.08
C GLY A 299 5.04 20.05 -1.33
N ASP A 300 5.88 19.85 -0.32
CA ASP A 300 7.13 19.10 -0.48
C ASP A 300 6.98 17.59 -0.31
N ARG A 301 5.93 17.15 0.39
CA ARG A 301 5.70 15.73 0.64
C ARG A 301 4.89 15.12 -0.49
N ILE A 302 5.50 14.20 -1.20
CA ILE A 302 4.84 13.32 -2.17
C ILE A 302 5.13 11.86 -1.81
N ALA A 303 4.18 10.97 -2.11
CA ALA A 303 4.33 9.53 -1.89
C ALA A 303 3.66 8.75 -3.01
N ARG A 304 4.15 7.53 -3.24
CA ARG A 304 3.53 6.57 -4.15
C ARG A 304 3.60 5.17 -3.54
N GLY A 305 2.44 4.53 -3.44
CA GLY A 305 2.32 3.14 -3.03
C GLY A 305 2.65 2.20 -4.19
N LEU A 306 3.46 1.18 -3.91
CA LEU A 306 3.76 0.02 -4.76
C LEU A 306 3.26 -1.22 -4.02
N GLU A 307 2.00 -1.22 -3.65
CA GLU A 307 1.43 -2.12 -2.67
C GLU A 307 1.04 -3.46 -3.30
N PHE A 308 1.37 -4.57 -2.67
CA PHE A 308 0.96 -5.89 -3.15
C PHE A 308 0.26 -6.67 -2.04
N SER A 309 -0.84 -7.36 -2.40
CA SER A 309 -1.77 -7.85 -1.39
C SER A 309 -2.63 -9.03 -1.85
N THR A 310 -3.32 -9.62 -0.89
CA THR A 310 -4.35 -10.64 -1.13
C THR A 310 -5.68 -10.04 -1.61
N GLN A 311 -5.85 -8.71 -1.54
CA GLN A 311 -7.08 -8.00 -1.84
C GLN A 311 -6.89 -6.91 -2.90
N PRO A 312 -7.92 -6.67 -3.75
CA PRO A 312 -7.83 -5.67 -4.82
C PRO A 312 -8.03 -4.24 -4.34
N PHE A 313 -8.71 -4.00 -3.21
CA PHE A 313 -9.12 -2.67 -2.76
C PHE A 313 -8.76 -2.41 -1.31
N ASP A 314 -8.45 -1.17 -0.97
CA ASP A 314 -8.31 -0.65 0.38
C ASP A 314 -9.70 -0.30 0.97
N LEU A 315 -10.53 -1.32 1.17
CA LEU A 315 -11.88 -1.25 1.72
C LEU A 315 -11.95 -1.94 3.09
N PRO A 316 -13.00 -1.67 3.90
CA PRO A 316 -13.29 -2.45 5.09
C PRO A 316 -13.29 -3.95 4.77
N ARG A 317 -12.74 -4.75 5.66
CA ARG A 317 -12.55 -6.20 5.45
C ARG A 317 -13.85 -6.91 5.05
N ARG A 318 -14.98 -6.58 5.70
CA ARG A 318 -16.27 -7.17 5.36
C ARG A 318 -16.67 -6.93 3.90
N ASP A 319 -16.42 -5.74 3.38
CA ASP A 319 -16.83 -5.35 2.03
C ASP A 319 -15.96 -6.07 0.98
N VAL A 320 -14.66 -6.24 1.28
CA VAL A 320 -13.74 -7.04 0.46
C VAL A 320 -14.14 -8.51 0.46
N ILE A 321 -14.50 -9.08 1.63
CA ILE A 321 -14.95 -10.47 1.75
C ILE A 321 -16.29 -10.67 1.02
N GLN A 322 -17.22 -9.73 1.15
CA GLN A 322 -18.52 -9.78 0.47
C GLN A 322 -18.36 -9.73 -1.06
N THR A 323 -17.38 -9.00 -1.58
CA THR A 323 -17.06 -8.97 -3.01
C THR A 323 -16.61 -10.34 -3.50
N ASN A 324 -15.94 -11.14 -2.68
CA ASN A 324 -15.50 -12.51 -2.87
C ASN A 324 -14.53 -12.72 -4.04
N SER A 325 -14.79 -12.19 -5.22
CA SER A 325 -13.88 -12.28 -6.37
C SER A 325 -13.95 -11.05 -7.28
N MET A 326 -12.83 -10.73 -7.92
CA MET A 326 -12.74 -9.75 -8.99
C MET A 326 -11.80 -10.32 -10.07
N PHE A 327 -12.18 -10.18 -11.34
CA PHE A 327 -11.41 -10.72 -12.48
C PHE A 327 -11.09 -12.22 -12.33
N ASP A 328 -12.07 -13.00 -11.84
CA ASP A 328 -11.95 -14.44 -11.57
C ASP A 328 -10.86 -14.82 -10.55
N THR A 329 -10.50 -13.88 -9.70
CA THR A 329 -9.47 -14.04 -8.66
C THR A 329 -10.06 -13.68 -7.29
N PRO A 330 -9.82 -14.50 -6.23
CA PRO A 330 -10.31 -14.19 -4.89
C PRO A 330 -9.81 -12.85 -4.38
N THR A 331 -10.63 -12.20 -3.52
CA THR A 331 -10.33 -10.90 -2.90
C THR A 331 -9.75 -11.03 -1.49
N TYR A 332 -9.56 -12.24 -1.00
CA TYR A 332 -9.01 -12.54 0.33
C TYR A 332 -8.30 -13.89 0.32
N ARG A 333 -7.62 -14.22 1.41
CA ARG A 333 -6.99 -15.51 1.66
C ARG A 333 -7.61 -16.18 2.88
N TRP A 334 -7.66 -17.52 2.91
CA TRP A 334 -8.09 -18.27 4.09
C TRP A 334 -6.94 -18.47 5.07
N LEU A 335 -7.22 -18.25 6.37
CA LEU A 335 -6.36 -18.60 7.47
C LEU A 335 -7.08 -19.69 8.29
N PRO A 336 -6.64 -20.96 8.21
CA PRO A 336 -7.29 -22.05 8.95
C PRO A 336 -7.10 -21.93 10.46
N ALA A 337 -8.01 -22.54 11.21
CA ALA A 337 -8.00 -22.58 12.67
C ALA A 337 -6.68 -23.11 13.23
N LYS A 338 -6.11 -22.41 14.22
CA LYS A 338 -4.88 -22.85 14.92
C LYS A 338 -3.72 -23.21 13.99
N SER A 339 -3.65 -22.60 12.82
CA SER A 339 -2.65 -22.90 11.80
C SER A 339 -1.86 -21.66 11.41
N LYS A 340 -0.95 -21.87 10.47
CA LYS A 340 -0.04 -20.83 9.97
C LYS A 340 -0.09 -20.76 8.46
N ILE A 341 0.03 -19.56 7.92
CA ILE A 341 0.27 -19.31 6.50
C ILE A 341 1.51 -18.46 6.35
N GLY A 342 2.23 -18.63 5.25
CA GLY A 342 3.44 -17.89 4.97
C GLY A 342 3.33 -17.04 3.72
N SER A 343 4.24 -16.09 3.61
CA SER A 343 4.53 -15.34 2.40
C SER A 343 6.00 -14.99 2.33
N ALA A 344 6.50 -14.77 1.11
CA ALA A 344 7.87 -14.32 0.91
C ALA A 344 7.98 -13.40 -0.31
N PHE A 345 8.89 -12.44 -0.22
CA PHE A 345 9.25 -11.58 -1.34
C PHE A 345 10.73 -11.19 -1.28
N LEU A 346 11.26 -10.82 -2.44
CA LEU A 346 12.56 -10.17 -2.55
C LEU A 346 12.34 -8.68 -2.81
N MET A 347 13.12 -7.86 -2.14
CA MET A 347 13.24 -6.43 -2.39
C MET A 347 14.65 -6.15 -2.89
N PHE A 348 14.81 -5.47 -4.01
CA PHE A 348 16.12 -5.11 -4.55
C PHE A 348 16.23 -3.61 -4.81
N TYR A 349 17.43 -3.08 -4.60
CA TYR A 349 17.72 -1.68 -4.89
C TYR A 349 19.11 -1.58 -5.52
N THR A 350 19.17 -0.95 -6.70
CA THR A 350 20.38 -0.92 -7.50
C THR A 350 20.48 0.32 -8.38
N ARG A 351 21.70 0.62 -8.80
CA ARG A 351 21.96 1.60 -9.85
C ARG A 351 21.79 0.93 -11.22
N THR A 352 21.22 1.66 -12.19
CA THR A 352 21.07 1.14 -13.55
C THR A 352 22.27 1.52 -14.42
N PRO A 353 22.75 0.63 -15.31
CA PRO A 353 23.83 0.92 -16.24
C PRO A 353 23.38 1.88 -17.35
N ASP A 354 24.32 2.51 -18.04
CA ASP A 354 24.05 3.36 -19.19
C ASP A 354 23.27 2.60 -20.28
N GLY A 355 22.34 3.30 -20.93
CA GLY A 355 21.48 2.70 -21.95
C GLY A 355 20.25 2.00 -21.41
N PHE A 356 20.13 1.67 -20.10
CA PHE A 356 18.92 1.13 -19.51
C PHE A 356 17.84 2.22 -19.43
N ARG A 357 16.62 1.93 -19.95
CA ARG A 357 15.54 2.90 -20.10
C ARG A 357 14.27 2.54 -19.37
N LYS A 358 13.95 1.23 -19.24
CA LYS A 358 12.71 0.73 -18.64
C LYS A 358 12.87 -0.70 -18.16
N VAL A 359 11.94 -1.17 -17.37
CA VAL A 359 11.83 -2.58 -16.97
C VAL A 359 10.78 -3.27 -17.81
N ASP A 360 11.20 -4.20 -18.68
CA ASP A 360 10.28 -5.05 -19.43
C ASP A 360 10.01 -6.38 -18.72
N ASP A 361 10.98 -6.88 -17.94
CA ASP A 361 10.82 -8.11 -17.17
C ASP A 361 11.77 -8.17 -15.96
N VAL A 362 11.37 -8.96 -14.96
CA VAL A 362 12.21 -9.35 -13.82
C VAL A 362 12.10 -10.86 -13.66
N ILE A 363 13.25 -11.53 -13.74
CA ILE A 363 13.37 -12.99 -13.75
C ILE A 363 14.26 -13.42 -12.59
N LEU A 364 13.76 -14.31 -11.74
CA LEU A 364 14.54 -14.97 -10.68
C LEU A 364 14.79 -16.41 -11.07
N ASP A 365 16.07 -16.74 -11.33
CA ASP A 365 16.50 -18.08 -11.72
C ASP A 365 17.94 -18.33 -11.31
N GLY A 366 18.23 -19.56 -10.89
CA GLY A 366 19.60 -20.02 -10.62
C GLY A 366 20.39 -19.16 -9.62
N GLY A 367 19.71 -18.55 -8.63
CA GLY A 367 20.38 -17.66 -7.65
C GLY A 367 20.71 -16.27 -8.22
N LYS A 368 20.07 -15.88 -9.30
CA LYS A 368 20.20 -14.57 -9.95
C LYS A 368 18.87 -13.94 -10.17
N LEU A 369 18.81 -12.63 -9.96
CA LEU A 369 17.69 -11.77 -10.33
C LEU A 369 18.14 -10.92 -11.53
N THR A 370 17.47 -11.11 -12.66
CA THR A 370 17.77 -10.40 -13.92
C THR A 370 16.63 -9.43 -14.22
N VAL A 371 16.97 -8.15 -14.37
CA VAL A 371 16.05 -7.12 -14.85
C VAL A 371 16.37 -6.83 -16.31
N GLU A 372 15.37 -6.88 -17.17
CA GLU A 372 15.54 -6.75 -18.61
C GLU A 372 14.93 -5.45 -19.15
N ASP A 373 15.70 -4.73 -19.96
CA ASP A 373 15.21 -3.76 -20.93
C ASP A 373 15.37 -4.37 -22.33
N ARG A 374 14.30 -4.95 -22.85
CA ARG A 374 14.32 -5.68 -24.13
C ARG A 374 14.59 -4.77 -25.32
N ALA A 375 14.14 -3.52 -25.24
CA ALA A 375 14.30 -2.56 -26.33
C ALA A 375 15.76 -2.12 -26.51
N SER A 376 16.49 -1.92 -25.42
CA SER A 376 17.91 -1.58 -25.47
C SER A 376 18.84 -2.81 -25.47
N GLY A 377 18.32 -3.98 -25.11
CA GLY A 377 19.10 -5.20 -24.87
C GLY A 377 19.92 -5.20 -23.58
N VAL A 378 19.79 -4.14 -22.77
CA VAL A 378 20.53 -4.00 -21.49
C VAL A 378 19.89 -4.86 -20.42
N LYS A 379 20.70 -5.58 -19.65
CA LYS A 379 20.26 -6.39 -18.52
C LYS A 379 21.04 -6.00 -17.27
N ILE A 380 20.34 -5.99 -16.14
CA ILE A 380 20.92 -5.87 -14.81
C ILE A 380 20.83 -7.25 -14.16
N VAL A 381 21.98 -7.79 -13.77
CA VAL A 381 22.06 -9.10 -13.12
C VAL A 381 22.54 -8.92 -11.70
N LEU A 382 21.71 -9.27 -10.72
CA LEU A 382 21.98 -9.19 -9.30
C LEU A 382 22.09 -10.62 -8.74
N ALA A 383 23.03 -10.84 -7.83
CA ALA A 383 23.03 -12.08 -7.05
C ALA A 383 21.82 -12.08 -6.11
N ALA A 384 21.13 -13.22 -6.05
CA ALA A 384 19.94 -13.44 -5.24
C ALA A 384 19.91 -14.89 -4.77
N SER A 385 20.73 -15.21 -3.78
CA SER A 385 20.98 -16.58 -3.31
C SER A 385 19.78 -17.23 -2.62
N ARG A 386 18.74 -16.44 -2.28
CA ARG A 386 17.51 -16.94 -1.66
C ARG A 386 16.40 -17.10 -2.71
N PRO A 387 15.85 -18.32 -2.85
CA PRO A 387 14.74 -18.57 -3.76
C PRO A 387 13.42 -18.01 -3.19
N LEU A 388 12.42 -17.89 -4.07
CA LEU A 388 11.01 -17.68 -3.74
C LEU A 388 10.20 -18.94 -4.01
#